data_739cf91e26699a3ef827e29ca77d4be9
#
_entry.id   739cf91e26699a3ef827e29ca77d4be9
#
_cell.length_a   1.000
_cell.length_b   1.000
_cell.length_c   1.000
_cell.angle_alpha   90.00
_cell.angle_beta   90.00
_cell.angle_gamma   90.00
#
_symmetry.space_group_name_H-M   'P 1'
#
loop_
_entity.id
_entity.type
_entity.pdbx_description
1 polymer ?
#
loop_
_entity_poly.entity_id
_entity_poly.type
_entity_poly.pdbx_seq_one_letter_code
_entity_poly.pdbx_strand_id
1 'polypeptide(L)'
;LRKKWNNNGGYIFPTTSIIILLLLFITFHQINQYQIERELQQLNKEQYKLEMLYHKGYQLTIINPPVTSDHYLFPDGTITITQMSSISTYPTYQLELETDTGASRLSYVYLIE
;
A
#
# COMPACT_ATOMS: atom_id res chain seq x y z
N LEU A 1 57.15 26.44 -13.53
CA LEU A 1 55.91 26.95 -12.94
C LEU A 1 54.72 26.63 -13.76
N ARG A 2 54.75 26.87 -15.08
CA ARG A 2 53.65 26.55 -15.96
C ARG A 2 53.34 25.06 -16.01
N LYS A 3 54.37 24.20 -16.02
CA LYS A 3 54.20 22.76 -16.00
C LYS A 3 53.50 22.29 -14.70
N LYS A 4 53.93 22.84 -13.57
CA LYS A 4 53.28 22.54 -12.30
C LYS A 4 51.82 23.00 -12.28
N TRP A 5 51.54 24.16 -12.82
CA TRP A 5 50.21 24.68 -12.90
C TRP A 5 49.32 23.80 -13.77
N ASN A 6 49.79 23.40 -14.94
CA ASN A 6 49.04 22.54 -15.85
C ASN A 6 48.77 21.20 -15.25
N ASN A 7 49.74 20.59 -14.55
CA ASN A 7 49.55 19.31 -13.89
C ASN A 7 48.50 19.42 -12.76
N ASN A 8 48.58 20.45 -11.93
CA ASN A 8 47.62 20.69 -10.88
C ASN A 8 46.25 20.96 -11.44
N GLY A 9 46.12 21.73 -12.51
CA GLY A 9 44.85 21.96 -13.18
C GLY A 9 44.26 20.71 -13.78
N GLY A 10 45.12 19.83 -14.29
CA GLY A 10 44.66 18.54 -14.81
C GLY A 10 44.12 17.64 -13.74
N TYR A 11 44.62 17.66 -12.51
CA TYR A 11 44.12 16.87 -11.41
C TYR A 11 42.88 17.46 -10.78
N ILE A 12 42.80 18.77 -10.66
CA ILE A 12 41.64 19.44 -10.01
C ILE A 12 40.37 19.23 -10.81
N PHE A 13 40.43 19.37 -12.13
CA PHE A 13 39.24 19.28 -12.96
C PHE A 13 38.62 17.89 -12.97
N PRO A 14 39.35 16.78 -13.19
CA PRO A 14 38.73 15.44 -13.11
C PRO A 14 38.31 15.08 -11.71
N THR A 15 38.99 15.53 -10.67
CA THR A 15 38.61 15.27 -9.29
C THR A 15 37.27 15.97 -8.97
N THR A 16 37.13 17.22 -9.38
CA THR A 16 35.89 17.97 -9.19
C THR A 16 34.76 17.31 -9.94
N SER A 17 34.99 16.85 -11.16
CA SER A 17 33.98 16.16 -11.96
C SER A 17 33.52 14.87 -11.28
N ILE A 18 34.41 14.10 -10.73
CA ILE A 18 34.08 12.86 -10.00
C ILE A 18 33.25 13.17 -8.77
N ILE A 19 33.60 14.21 -8.03
CA ILE A 19 32.85 14.60 -6.84
C ILE A 19 31.42 15.02 -7.21
N ILE A 20 31.26 15.78 -8.29
CA ILE A 20 29.96 16.21 -8.77
C ILE A 20 29.10 15.00 -9.17
N LEU A 21 29.70 14.03 -9.88
CA LEU A 21 29.01 12.81 -10.27
C LEU A 21 28.58 11.99 -9.06
N LEU A 22 29.44 11.89 -8.04
CA LEU A 22 29.08 11.19 -6.81
C LEU A 22 27.93 11.87 -6.08
N LEU A 23 27.94 13.20 -6.00
CA LEU A 23 26.87 13.95 -5.38
C LEU A 23 25.55 13.77 -6.13
N LEU A 24 25.59 13.79 -7.46
CA LEU A 24 24.40 13.53 -8.26
C LEU A 24 23.88 12.11 -8.03
N PHE A 25 24.77 11.15 -7.97
CA PHE A 25 24.38 9.75 -7.75
C PHE A 25 23.72 9.59 -6.38
N ILE A 26 24.29 10.19 -5.34
CA ILE A 26 23.71 10.15 -4.00
C ILE A 26 22.35 10.82 -3.99
N THR A 27 22.20 11.96 -4.66
CA THR A 27 20.94 12.68 -4.73
C THR A 27 19.87 11.85 -5.42
N PHE A 28 20.20 11.22 -6.55
CA PHE A 28 19.25 10.34 -7.25
C PHE A 28 18.86 9.16 -6.37
N HIS A 29 19.80 8.58 -5.65
CA HIS A 29 19.51 7.46 -4.77
C HIS A 29 18.54 7.87 -3.65
N GLN A 30 18.74 9.04 -3.06
CA GLN A 30 17.85 9.56 -2.03
C GLN A 30 16.44 9.83 -2.56
N ILE A 31 16.35 10.38 -3.78
CA ILE A 31 15.04 10.64 -4.41
C ILE A 31 14.30 9.32 -4.66
N ASN A 32 15.01 8.31 -5.16
CA ASN A 32 14.42 6.99 -5.39
C ASN A 32 13.93 6.37 -4.08
N GLN A 33 14.72 6.45 -3.01
CA GLN A 33 14.31 5.93 -1.71
C GLN A 33 13.08 6.66 -1.18
N TYR A 34 13.04 7.98 -1.35
CA TYR A 34 11.90 8.76 -0.92
C TYR A 34 10.63 8.35 -1.65
N GLN A 35 10.72 8.13 -2.96
CA GLN A 35 9.58 7.69 -3.74
C GLN A 35 9.10 6.30 -3.32
N ILE A 36 10.04 5.37 -3.09
CA ILE A 36 9.71 4.02 -2.63
C ILE A 36 9.04 4.07 -1.26
N GLU A 37 9.57 4.86 -0.33
CA GLU A 37 8.96 5.01 1.00
C GLU A 37 7.56 5.58 0.91
N ARG A 38 7.34 6.55 0.03
CA ARG A 38 6.03 7.15 -0.15
C ARG A 38 5.04 6.14 -0.72
N GLU A 39 5.46 5.33 -1.68
CA GLU A 39 4.63 4.26 -2.23
C GLU A 39 4.29 3.21 -1.15
N LEU A 40 5.28 2.82 -0.34
CA LEU A 40 5.06 1.89 0.75
C LEU A 40 4.09 2.45 1.78
N GLN A 41 4.20 3.74 2.10
CA GLN A 41 3.28 4.38 3.03
C GLN A 41 1.85 4.38 2.48
N GLN A 42 1.67 4.63 1.20
CA GLN A 42 0.35 4.58 0.57
C GLN A 42 -0.22 3.16 0.60
N LEU A 43 0.59 2.16 0.29
CA LEU A 43 0.17 0.76 0.35
C LEU A 43 -0.20 0.35 1.76
N ASN A 44 0.59 0.75 2.74
CA ASN A 44 0.30 0.46 4.14
C ASN A 44 -1.00 1.13 4.58
N LYS A 45 -1.24 2.36 4.14
CA LYS A 45 -2.45 3.09 4.45
C LYS A 45 -3.69 2.40 3.85
N GLU A 46 -3.57 1.92 2.62
CA GLU A 46 -4.65 1.20 1.96
C GLU A 46 -4.93 -0.14 2.65
N GLN A 47 -3.89 -0.87 3.02
CA GLN A 47 -4.05 -2.12 3.78
C GLN A 47 -4.70 -1.87 5.14
N TYR A 48 -4.31 -0.80 5.81
CA TYR A 48 -4.93 -0.42 7.08
C TYR A 48 -6.42 -0.15 6.90
N LYS A 49 -6.80 0.58 5.85
CA LYS A 49 -8.21 0.83 5.54
C LYS A 49 -8.96 -0.47 5.28
N LEU A 50 -8.36 -1.38 4.51
CA LEU A 50 -8.97 -2.68 4.22
C LEU A 50 -9.17 -3.50 5.49
N GLU A 51 -8.18 -3.50 6.38
CA GLU A 51 -8.31 -4.20 7.66
C GLU A 51 -9.40 -3.60 8.53
N MET A 52 -9.50 -2.29 8.59
CA MET A 52 -10.57 -1.61 9.32
C MET A 52 -11.94 -1.97 8.75
N LEU A 53 -12.07 -1.96 7.43
CA LEU A 53 -13.30 -2.37 6.77
C LEU A 53 -13.62 -3.83 7.05
N TYR A 54 -12.62 -4.69 7.05
CA TYR A 54 -12.79 -6.11 7.37
C TYR A 54 -13.34 -6.29 8.79
N HIS A 55 -12.76 -5.59 9.77
CA HIS A 55 -13.25 -5.67 11.14
C HIS A 55 -14.68 -5.18 11.26
N LYS A 56 -15.02 -4.09 10.60
CA LYS A 56 -16.38 -3.57 10.59
C LYS A 56 -17.34 -4.56 9.94
N GLY A 57 -16.96 -5.13 8.81
CA GLY A 57 -17.76 -6.13 8.12
C GLY A 57 -17.93 -7.38 8.93
N TYR A 58 -16.90 -7.85 9.60
CA TYR A 58 -16.96 -9.01 10.47
C TYR A 58 -17.93 -8.78 11.62
N GLN A 59 -17.86 -7.62 12.28
CA GLN A 59 -18.78 -7.28 13.36
C GLN A 59 -20.22 -7.19 12.88
N LEU A 60 -20.44 -6.57 11.72
CA LEU A 60 -21.79 -6.48 11.16
C LEU A 60 -22.33 -7.84 10.79
N THR A 61 -21.50 -8.73 10.29
CA THR A 61 -21.92 -10.10 9.95
C THR A 61 -22.32 -10.88 11.19
N ILE A 62 -21.61 -10.70 12.29
CA ILE A 62 -21.94 -11.37 13.56
C ILE A 62 -23.21 -10.82 14.17
N ILE A 63 -23.33 -9.47 14.22
CA ILE A 63 -24.45 -8.82 14.90
C ILE A 63 -25.74 -8.99 14.11
N ASN A 64 -25.66 -8.80 12.80
CA ASN A 64 -26.86 -8.82 11.95
C ASN A 64 -26.53 -9.52 10.63
N PRO A 65 -26.48 -10.87 10.63
CA PRO A 65 -26.15 -11.60 9.40
C PRO A 65 -27.18 -11.37 8.31
N PRO A 66 -26.74 -11.02 7.09
CA PRO A 66 -27.69 -10.79 5.99
C PRO A 66 -28.28 -12.08 5.48
N VAL A 67 -29.54 -12.00 5.05
CA VAL A 67 -30.22 -13.17 4.48
C VAL A 67 -29.74 -13.45 3.06
N THR A 68 -29.51 -12.40 2.28
CA THR A 68 -29.06 -12.53 0.89
C THR A 68 -27.78 -11.75 0.67
N SER A 69 -27.88 -10.43 0.64
CA SER A 69 -26.74 -9.55 0.48
C SER A 69 -27.06 -8.18 1.05
N ASP A 70 -26.06 -7.57 1.69
CA ASP A 70 -26.15 -6.22 2.21
C ASP A 70 -24.95 -5.41 1.75
N HIS A 71 -25.20 -4.14 1.53
CA HIS A 71 -24.18 -3.20 1.06
C HIS A 71 -24.10 -2.03 2.04
N TYR A 72 -22.89 -1.79 2.57
CA TYR A 72 -22.67 -0.74 3.55
C TYR A 72 -21.69 0.29 3.01
N LEU A 73 -22.01 1.56 3.19
CA LEU A 73 -21.17 2.67 2.78
C LEU A 73 -20.52 3.30 4.02
N PHE A 74 -19.20 3.41 3.98
CA PHE A 74 -18.42 4.06 5.03
C PHE A 74 -17.54 5.13 4.41
N PRO A 75 -17.08 6.12 5.21
CA PRO A 75 -16.18 7.15 4.67
C PRO A 75 -14.89 6.60 4.07
N ASP A 76 -14.39 5.49 4.61
CA ASP A 76 -13.15 4.86 4.13
C ASP A 76 -13.37 3.93 2.94
N GLY A 77 -14.61 3.52 2.65
CA GLY A 77 -14.90 2.63 1.55
C GLY A 77 -16.25 1.97 1.68
N THR A 78 -16.45 0.90 0.91
CA THR A 78 -17.70 0.15 0.89
C THR A 78 -17.47 -1.30 1.28
N ILE A 79 -18.49 -1.89 1.90
CA ILE A 79 -18.48 -3.31 2.28
C ILE A 79 -19.74 -3.95 1.70
N THR A 80 -19.55 -5.00 0.92
CA THR A 80 -20.65 -5.82 0.40
C THR A 80 -20.56 -7.19 1.04
N ILE A 81 -21.61 -7.59 1.76
CA ILE A 81 -21.68 -8.88 2.44
C ILE A 81 -22.69 -9.74 1.68
N THR A 82 -22.24 -10.86 1.16
CA THR A 82 -23.08 -11.79 0.41
C THR A 82 -23.07 -13.14 1.10
N GLN A 83 -24.25 -13.68 1.34
CA GLN A 83 -24.36 -15.04 1.88
C GLN A 83 -24.14 -16.04 0.75
N MET A 84 -23.15 -16.90 0.95
CA MET A 84 -22.87 -17.96 -0.01
C MET A 84 -23.66 -19.20 0.37
N SER A 85 -24.22 -19.87 -0.62
CA SER A 85 -24.86 -21.17 -0.39
C SER A 85 -23.78 -22.16 -0.01
N SER A 86 -23.77 -22.53 1.26
CA SER A 86 -22.74 -23.43 1.77
C SER A 86 -23.17 -24.89 1.62
N ILE A 87 -22.21 -25.68 1.17
CA ILE A 87 -22.35 -27.14 1.21
C ILE A 87 -22.06 -27.63 2.63
N SER A 88 -21.46 -26.77 3.44
CA SER A 88 -21.11 -27.09 4.83
C SER A 88 -22.25 -26.75 5.80
N THR A 89 -22.15 -27.27 7.01
CA THR A 89 -23.16 -27.10 8.05
C THR A 89 -23.23 -25.63 8.56
N TYR A 90 -22.18 -24.86 8.32
CA TYR A 90 -22.10 -23.49 8.83
C TYR A 90 -22.31 -22.50 7.69
N PRO A 91 -23.03 -21.38 7.94
CA PRO A 91 -23.19 -20.35 6.92
C PRO A 91 -21.87 -19.64 6.66
N THR A 92 -21.59 -19.43 5.39
CA THR A 92 -20.39 -18.73 4.94
C THR A 92 -20.80 -17.42 4.29
N TYR A 93 -20.13 -16.35 4.65
CA TYR A 93 -20.39 -15.03 4.09
C TYR A 93 -19.16 -14.54 3.35
N GLN A 94 -19.38 -13.99 2.18
CA GLN A 94 -18.33 -13.37 1.39
C GLN A 94 -18.34 -11.87 1.67
N LEU A 95 -17.20 -11.35 2.11
CA LEU A 95 -17.01 -9.93 2.34
C LEU A 95 -16.21 -9.36 1.18
N GLU A 96 -16.82 -8.46 0.43
CA GLU A 96 -16.14 -7.71 -0.62
C GLU A 96 -15.87 -6.32 -0.08
N LEU A 97 -14.59 -6.00 0.11
CA LEU A 97 -14.15 -4.73 0.65
C LEU A 97 -13.54 -3.89 -0.46
N GLU A 98 -13.97 -2.65 -0.58
CA GLU A 98 -13.43 -1.72 -1.55
C GLU A 98 -13.17 -0.38 -0.88
N THR A 99 -11.94 0.13 -0.99
CA THR A 99 -11.58 1.42 -0.42
C THR A 99 -12.04 2.55 -1.34
N ASP A 100 -12.04 3.77 -0.79
CA ASP A 100 -12.34 4.97 -1.55
C ASP A 100 -11.33 5.24 -2.66
N THR A 101 -10.13 4.66 -2.56
CA THR A 101 -9.08 4.80 -3.57
C THR A 101 -9.10 3.69 -4.63
N GLY A 102 -9.98 2.71 -4.51
CA GLY A 102 -10.15 1.65 -5.50
C GLY A 102 -9.49 0.32 -5.16
N ALA A 103 -8.80 0.22 -4.01
CA ALA A 103 -8.25 -1.06 -3.57
C ALA A 103 -9.38 -1.97 -3.09
N SER A 104 -9.32 -3.25 -3.46
CA SER A 104 -10.36 -4.20 -3.11
C SER A 104 -9.76 -5.47 -2.52
N ARG A 105 -10.54 -6.13 -1.67
CA ARG A 105 -10.15 -7.40 -1.04
C ARG A 105 -11.39 -8.26 -0.85
N LEU A 106 -11.25 -9.55 -1.14
CA LEU A 106 -12.28 -10.54 -0.87
C LEU A 106 -11.89 -11.35 0.35
N SER A 107 -12.82 -11.47 1.29
CA SER A 107 -12.62 -12.26 2.49
C SER A 107 -13.86 -13.12 2.75
N TYR A 108 -13.67 -14.21 3.48
CA TYR A 108 -14.75 -15.14 3.82
C TYR A 108 -14.86 -15.25 5.32
N VAL A 109 -16.08 -15.20 5.82
CA VAL A 109 -16.35 -15.34 7.25
C VAL A 109 -17.24 -16.55 7.46
N TYR A 110 -16.79 -17.43 8.36
CA TYR A 110 -17.54 -18.61 8.75
C TYR A 110 -18.13 -18.37 10.14
N LEU A 111 -19.46 -18.45 10.23
CA LEU A 111 -20.11 -18.34 11.52
C LEU A 111 -20.26 -19.74 12.12
N ILE A 112 -19.53 -19.97 13.18
CA ILE A 112 -19.59 -21.23 13.94
C ILE A 112 -20.49 -20.98 15.13
N GLU A 113 -21.62 -21.68 15.19
CA GLU A 113 -22.50 -21.62 16.33
C GLU A 113 -22.10 -22.61 17.42
#